data_f4621a385491a7adefa4f777b77af3b2
#
_entry.id   f4621a385491a7adefa4f777b77af3b2
#
_cell.length_a   1.000
_cell.length_b   1.000
_cell.length_c   1.000
_cell.angle_alpha   90.00
_cell.angle_beta   90.00
_cell.angle_gamma   90.00
#
_symmetry.space_group_name_H-M   'P 1'
#
loop_
_entity.id
_entity.type
_entity.pdbx_description
1 polymer ?
#
loop_
_entity_poly.entity_id
_entity_poly.type
_entity_poly.pdbx_seq_one_letter_code
_entity_poly.pdbx_strand_id
1 'polypeptide(L)'
;ETVLINYLGLYVIAFGGSTAQVGLIAALASLSAALAFFPGAKFVETFGHRKRTVLATGGGIARVVLAGLALVPFFARGDTAIWIVIALVSMRGFAGYFAIPAWTSLTADVVPISIRGRFFASRSFGMSLAALATAPLAGFLLDRYSGLGGWQIVWALVAVAAAISTWCYAQIPDPAPHRDVVARERVAGDRGVLAEILSDRNFVWYLAGTAAWNVALQAAGPFFNVYLAENLHASSLWIGFLSALPAVTGLGGLVYFGRMMDTRGTKWLLVVCGLLIPLLPAAWMAVNAPWQVIFINTFGGVIWAGYQLAMLNMVMVMSPPARRARYAAAFQTVVFASAFVGPLLGGQIISLVGFRTVFAFSAIGRMAGTLIIMRLVRTEP
;
A
#
# COMPACT_ATOMS: atom_id res chain seq x y z
N GLU A 1 -1.57 11.02 0.48
CA GLU A 1 -1.37 9.59 0.71
C GLU A 1 -0.22 9.32 1.67
N THR A 2 0.95 9.90 1.45
CA THR A 2 2.14 9.72 2.30
C THR A 2 1.88 10.04 3.77
N VAL A 3 1.19 11.16 4.05
CA VAL A 3 0.81 11.54 5.41
C VAL A 3 -0.12 10.50 6.05
N LEU A 4 -1.10 10.01 5.31
CA LEU A 4 -2.02 8.99 5.80
C LEU A 4 -1.26 7.70 6.18
N ILE A 5 -0.41 7.21 5.31
CA ILE A 5 0.34 5.97 5.54
C ILE A 5 1.26 6.09 6.77
N ASN A 6 1.94 7.22 6.92
CA ASN A 6 2.98 7.36 7.96
C ASN A 6 2.44 7.84 9.32
N TYR A 7 1.36 8.61 9.33
CA TYR A 7 0.91 9.32 10.52
C TYR A 7 -0.47 8.90 11.03
N LEU A 8 -1.22 8.06 10.28
CA LEU A 8 -2.56 7.65 10.72
C LEU A 8 -2.53 6.89 12.05
N GLY A 9 -1.58 5.97 12.22
CA GLY A 9 -1.41 5.25 13.49
C GLY A 9 -1.14 6.19 14.65
N LEU A 10 -0.26 7.18 14.45
CA LEU A 10 0.05 8.20 15.46
C LEU A 10 -1.16 9.10 15.77
N TYR A 11 -2.00 9.37 14.76
CA TYR A 11 -3.23 10.13 14.96
C TYR A 11 -4.22 9.39 15.85
N VAL A 12 -4.36 8.07 15.70
CA VAL A 12 -5.15 7.22 16.60
C VAL A 12 -4.58 7.24 18.03
N ILE A 13 -3.27 7.12 18.18
CA ILE A 13 -2.59 7.22 19.47
C ILE A 13 -2.78 8.58 20.12
N ALA A 14 -2.79 9.66 19.35
CA ALA A 14 -3.03 11.02 19.87
C ALA A 14 -4.43 11.20 20.50
N PHE A 15 -5.41 10.36 20.16
CA PHE A 15 -6.70 10.29 20.83
C PHE A 15 -6.72 9.33 22.03
N GLY A 16 -5.58 8.71 22.40
CA GLY A 16 -5.47 7.72 23.45
C GLY A 16 -5.79 6.29 22.98
N GLY A 17 -5.74 6.06 21.67
CA GLY A 17 -6.02 4.76 21.08
C GLY A 17 -4.94 3.72 21.36
N SER A 18 -5.33 2.44 21.37
CA SER A 18 -4.45 1.30 21.56
C SER A 18 -3.81 0.83 20.24
N THR A 19 -2.72 0.06 20.36
CA THR A 19 -2.10 -0.60 19.19
C THR A 19 -3.06 -1.57 18.49
N ALA A 20 -3.98 -2.20 19.23
CA ALA A 20 -5.03 -3.01 18.64
C ALA A 20 -5.96 -2.18 17.72
N GLN A 21 -6.32 -0.95 18.12
CA GLN A 21 -7.12 -0.04 17.29
C GLN A 21 -6.33 0.48 16.08
N VAL A 22 -5.01 0.68 16.19
CA VAL A 22 -4.13 0.97 15.04
C VAL A 22 -4.13 -0.20 14.04
N GLY A 23 -4.06 -1.43 14.53
CA GLY A 23 -4.19 -2.62 13.67
C GLY A 23 -5.57 -2.73 13.01
N LEU A 24 -6.63 -2.44 13.77
CA LEU A 24 -8.01 -2.49 13.30
C LEU A 24 -8.27 -1.47 12.17
N ILE A 25 -7.81 -0.22 12.31
CA ILE A 25 -8.00 0.79 11.26
C ILE A 25 -7.29 0.41 9.96
N ALA A 26 -6.07 -0.14 10.03
CA ALA A 26 -5.33 -0.61 8.87
C ALA A 26 -6.03 -1.80 8.19
N ALA A 27 -6.55 -2.74 8.99
CA ALA A 27 -7.29 -3.89 8.50
C ALA A 27 -8.59 -3.49 7.82
N LEU A 28 -9.42 -2.67 8.47
CA LEU A 28 -10.71 -2.25 7.92
C LEU A 28 -10.56 -1.37 6.67
N ALA A 29 -9.53 -0.52 6.61
CA ALA A 29 -9.20 0.22 5.40
C ALA A 29 -8.86 -0.72 4.24
N SER A 30 -8.09 -1.77 4.49
CA SER A 30 -7.71 -2.78 3.49
C SER A 30 -8.90 -3.63 3.05
N LEU A 31 -9.76 -4.03 3.99
CA LEU A 31 -11.00 -4.77 3.68
C LEU A 31 -11.94 -3.93 2.82
N SER A 32 -12.15 -2.67 3.20
CA SER A 32 -13.00 -1.74 2.45
C SER A 32 -12.48 -1.54 1.02
N ALA A 33 -11.16 -1.43 0.85
CA ALA A 33 -10.50 -1.36 -0.44
C ALA A 33 -10.75 -2.61 -1.29
N ALA A 34 -10.59 -3.79 -0.70
CA ALA A 34 -10.84 -5.07 -1.36
C ALA A 34 -12.29 -5.22 -1.83
N LEU A 35 -13.23 -4.88 -0.96
CA LEU A 35 -14.66 -4.94 -1.26
C LEU A 35 -15.10 -3.93 -2.34
N ALA A 36 -14.40 -2.81 -2.47
CA ALA A 36 -14.73 -1.76 -3.43
C ALA A 36 -14.22 -2.02 -4.84
N PHE A 37 -13.10 -2.71 -4.98
CA PHE A 37 -12.38 -2.82 -6.26
C PHE A 37 -13.22 -3.51 -7.34
N PHE A 38 -13.83 -4.65 -7.03
CA PHE A 38 -14.63 -5.40 -7.98
C PHE A 38 -15.96 -4.70 -8.37
N PRO A 39 -16.77 -4.20 -7.39
CA PRO A 39 -17.94 -3.38 -7.74
C PRO A 39 -17.59 -2.15 -8.56
N GLY A 40 -16.45 -1.50 -8.28
CA GLY A 40 -15.97 -0.36 -9.07
C GLY A 40 -15.70 -0.72 -10.54
N ALA A 41 -15.04 -1.87 -10.78
CA ALA A 41 -14.81 -2.36 -12.13
C ALA A 41 -16.14 -2.63 -12.87
N LYS A 42 -17.04 -3.37 -12.24
CA LYS A 42 -18.36 -3.69 -12.81
C LYS A 42 -19.20 -2.43 -13.10
N PHE A 43 -19.14 -1.45 -12.19
CA PHE A 43 -19.84 -0.17 -12.39
C PHE A 43 -19.36 0.55 -13.64
N VAL A 44 -18.03 0.63 -13.84
CA VAL A 44 -17.42 1.28 -15.00
C VAL A 44 -17.76 0.55 -16.29
N GLU A 45 -17.73 -0.78 -16.29
CA GLU A 45 -18.11 -1.61 -17.43
C GLU A 45 -19.59 -1.41 -17.82
N THR A 46 -20.47 -1.30 -16.83
CA THR A 46 -21.92 -1.18 -17.06
C THR A 46 -22.33 0.22 -17.50
N PHE A 47 -21.82 1.25 -16.84
CA PHE A 47 -22.29 2.63 -17.03
C PHE A 47 -21.35 3.49 -17.88
N GLY A 48 -20.11 3.12 -18.08
CA GLY A 48 -19.15 3.82 -18.95
C GLY A 48 -18.71 5.21 -18.49
N HIS A 49 -19.20 5.70 -17.33
CA HIS A 49 -18.94 7.06 -16.83
C HIS A 49 -17.63 7.18 -16.06
N ARG A 50 -16.50 6.91 -16.72
CA ARG A 50 -15.17 6.80 -16.09
C ARG A 50 -14.74 8.06 -15.34
N LYS A 51 -14.68 9.20 -16.00
CA LYS A 51 -14.29 10.48 -15.39
C LYS A 51 -15.21 10.88 -14.23
N ARG A 52 -16.52 10.75 -14.41
CA ARG A 52 -17.51 11.08 -13.37
C ARG A 52 -17.34 10.17 -12.16
N THR A 53 -17.09 8.87 -12.36
CA THR A 53 -16.84 7.91 -11.28
C THR A 53 -15.59 8.30 -10.49
N VAL A 54 -14.47 8.60 -11.16
CA VAL A 54 -13.24 9.04 -10.48
C VAL A 54 -13.45 10.34 -9.70
N LEU A 55 -14.15 11.32 -10.29
CA LEU A 55 -14.42 12.60 -9.62
C LEU A 55 -15.39 12.45 -8.45
N ALA A 56 -16.45 11.64 -8.57
CA ALA A 56 -17.43 11.48 -7.50
C ALA A 56 -16.88 10.67 -6.33
N THR A 57 -16.20 9.55 -6.57
CA THR A 57 -15.73 8.66 -5.52
C THR A 57 -14.31 9.00 -5.07
N GLY A 58 -13.32 8.90 -5.94
CA GLY A 58 -11.91 9.19 -5.62
C GLY A 58 -11.63 10.66 -5.38
N GLY A 59 -12.21 11.55 -6.19
CA GLY A 59 -12.07 13.00 -6.10
C GLY A 59 -13.04 13.66 -5.10
N GLY A 60 -14.27 13.15 -4.97
CA GLY A 60 -15.30 13.66 -4.07
C GLY A 60 -15.21 12.99 -2.70
N ILE A 61 -15.88 11.84 -2.55
CA ILE A 61 -16.04 11.16 -1.24
C ILE A 61 -14.70 10.95 -0.54
N ALA A 62 -13.71 10.35 -1.23
CA ALA A 62 -12.43 10.06 -0.62
C ALA A 62 -11.65 11.32 -0.18
N ARG A 63 -11.90 12.48 -0.80
CA ARG A 63 -11.24 13.74 -0.47
C ARG A 63 -11.99 14.51 0.62
N VAL A 64 -13.31 14.50 0.60
CA VAL A 64 -14.13 15.08 1.68
C VAL A 64 -13.85 14.39 3.01
N VAL A 65 -13.61 13.09 3.01
CA VAL A 65 -13.19 12.35 4.20
C VAL A 65 -11.88 12.89 4.79
N LEU A 66 -10.90 13.29 3.96
CA LEU A 66 -9.66 13.89 4.48
C LEU A 66 -9.92 15.22 5.20
N ALA A 67 -10.87 16.03 4.71
CA ALA A 67 -11.33 17.21 5.43
C ALA A 67 -12.06 16.82 6.73
N GLY A 68 -12.85 15.74 6.69
CA GLY A 68 -13.49 15.17 7.87
C GLY A 68 -12.49 14.82 8.97
N LEU A 69 -11.33 14.23 8.63
CA LEU A 69 -10.28 13.94 9.62
C LEU A 69 -9.76 15.19 10.33
N ALA A 70 -9.68 16.35 9.65
CA ALA A 70 -9.30 17.61 10.27
C ALA A 70 -10.36 18.10 11.28
N LEU A 71 -11.61 17.74 11.07
CA LEU A 71 -12.74 18.20 11.88
C LEU A 71 -13.01 17.32 13.11
N VAL A 72 -12.56 16.04 13.10
CA VAL A 72 -12.82 15.10 14.22
C VAL A 72 -12.49 15.69 15.59
N PRO A 73 -11.32 16.37 15.81
CA PRO A 73 -10.97 16.87 17.13
C PRO A 73 -11.90 17.98 17.68
N PHE A 74 -12.72 18.60 16.82
CA PHE A 74 -13.71 19.59 17.26
C PHE A 74 -14.97 18.96 17.87
N PHE A 75 -15.34 17.77 17.38
CA PHE A 75 -16.64 17.15 17.72
C PHE A 75 -16.52 15.93 18.61
N ALA A 76 -15.35 15.28 18.65
CA ALA A 76 -15.17 14.02 19.36
C ALA A 76 -13.79 13.90 20.03
N ARG A 77 -13.74 13.15 21.13
CA ARG A 77 -12.52 12.83 21.88
C ARG A 77 -12.54 11.37 22.33
N GLY A 78 -11.37 10.83 22.70
CA GLY A 78 -11.23 9.47 23.19
C GLY A 78 -11.75 8.42 22.19
N ASP A 79 -12.37 7.36 22.67
CA ASP A 79 -12.84 6.24 21.85
C ASP A 79 -13.83 6.65 20.76
N THR A 80 -14.72 7.60 21.01
CA THR A 80 -15.66 8.08 19.98
C THR A 80 -14.93 8.66 18.79
N ALA A 81 -13.87 9.47 19.02
CA ALA A 81 -13.08 10.03 17.94
C ALA A 81 -12.38 8.91 17.14
N ILE A 82 -11.86 7.89 17.81
CA ILE A 82 -11.17 6.75 17.17
C ILE A 82 -12.14 6.00 16.25
N TRP A 83 -13.35 5.69 16.70
CA TRP A 83 -14.35 5.02 15.86
C TRP A 83 -14.78 5.86 14.65
N ILE A 84 -14.89 7.18 14.81
CA ILE A 84 -15.16 8.09 13.69
C ILE A 84 -13.99 8.06 12.70
N VAL A 85 -12.73 8.11 13.16
CA VAL A 85 -11.55 8.04 12.30
C VAL A 85 -11.52 6.69 11.56
N ILE A 86 -11.79 5.57 12.24
CA ILE A 86 -11.89 4.24 11.61
C ILE A 86 -12.94 4.23 10.49
N ALA A 87 -14.14 4.74 10.76
CA ALA A 87 -15.23 4.80 9.79
C ALA A 87 -14.86 5.69 8.58
N LEU A 88 -14.30 6.87 8.84
CA LEU A 88 -13.86 7.80 7.79
C LEU A 88 -12.78 7.17 6.90
N VAL A 89 -11.75 6.57 7.49
CA VAL A 89 -10.64 5.96 6.74
C VAL A 89 -11.12 4.75 5.94
N SER A 90 -12.02 3.94 6.50
CA SER A 90 -12.64 2.82 5.78
C SER A 90 -13.48 3.30 4.60
N MET A 91 -14.29 4.35 4.79
CA MET A 91 -15.07 4.97 3.70
C MET A 91 -14.16 5.55 2.61
N ARG A 92 -13.06 6.19 3.01
CA ARG A 92 -12.04 6.68 2.07
C ARG A 92 -11.42 5.52 1.29
N GLY A 93 -11.06 4.43 1.96
CA GLY A 93 -10.52 3.23 1.33
C GLY A 93 -11.49 2.70 0.28
N PHE A 94 -12.75 2.52 0.65
CA PHE A 94 -13.80 2.07 -0.28
C PHE A 94 -13.91 3.00 -1.49
N ALA A 95 -14.14 4.30 -1.27
CA ALA A 95 -14.34 5.25 -2.35
C ALA A 95 -13.12 5.39 -3.27
N GLY A 96 -11.90 5.37 -2.70
CA GLY A 96 -10.66 5.45 -3.46
C GLY A 96 -10.43 4.24 -4.35
N TYR A 97 -10.60 3.03 -3.82
CA TYR A 97 -10.40 1.79 -4.58
C TYR A 97 -11.53 1.51 -5.57
N PHE A 98 -12.74 1.97 -5.31
CA PHE A 98 -13.83 1.96 -6.29
C PHE A 98 -13.50 2.80 -7.54
N ALA A 99 -12.72 3.88 -7.39
CA ALA A 99 -12.30 4.74 -8.48
C ALA A 99 -11.15 4.16 -9.33
N ILE A 100 -10.36 3.22 -8.80
CA ILE A 100 -9.13 2.74 -9.48
C ILE A 100 -9.39 2.15 -10.86
N PRO A 101 -10.37 1.25 -11.08
CA PRO A 101 -10.65 0.70 -12.41
C PRO A 101 -11.03 1.78 -13.43
N ALA A 102 -11.86 2.76 -12.99
CA ALA A 102 -12.23 3.91 -13.81
C ALA A 102 -11.01 4.75 -14.19
N TRP A 103 -10.15 5.04 -13.23
CA TRP A 103 -8.92 5.80 -13.43
C TRP A 103 -7.95 5.09 -14.37
N THR A 104 -7.77 3.80 -14.19
CA THR A 104 -6.85 2.99 -15.02
C THR A 104 -7.32 2.97 -16.47
N SER A 105 -8.63 2.73 -16.70
CA SER A 105 -9.22 2.73 -18.03
C SER A 105 -9.12 4.11 -18.70
N LEU A 106 -9.46 5.20 -17.97
CA LEU A 106 -9.35 6.56 -18.51
C LEU A 106 -7.92 6.93 -18.86
N THR A 107 -6.97 6.61 -18.00
CA THR A 107 -5.54 6.90 -18.22
C THR A 107 -5.00 6.13 -19.42
N ALA A 108 -5.48 4.90 -19.65
CA ALA A 108 -5.09 4.10 -20.81
C ALA A 108 -5.54 4.73 -22.14
N ASP A 109 -6.67 5.43 -22.15
CA ASP A 109 -7.17 6.09 -23.36
C ASP A 109 -6.58 7.50 -23.58
N VAL A 110 -6.32 8.23 -22.49
CA VAL A 110 -5.76 9.59 -22.55
C VAL A 110 -4.26 9.57 -22.89
N VAL A 111 -3.52 8.56 -22.41
CA VAL A 111 -2.07 8.50 -22.60
C VAL A 111 -1.71 7.60 -23.78
N PRO A 112 -1.15 8.14 -24.88
CA PRO A 112 -0.73 7.36 -26.03
C PRO A 112 0.25 6.25 -25.66
N ILE A 113 0.12 5.08 -26.30
CA ILE A 113 0.97 3.90 -26.01
C ILE A 113 2.45 4.22 -26.13
N SER A 114 2.84 5.04 -27.13
CA SER A 114 4.23 5.40 -27.41
C SER A 114 4.94 6.14 -26.28
N ILE A 115 4.20 6.88 -25.44
CA ILE A 115 4.78 7.67 -24.32
C ILE A 115 4.33 7.15 -22.94
N ARG A 116 3.52 6.09 -22.89
CA ARG A 116 2.90 5.61 -21.66
C ARG A 116 3.93 5.27 -20.58
N GLY A 117 5.00 4.58 -20.95
CA GLY A 117 6.08 4.25 -20.02
C GLY A 117 6.74 5.49 -19.43
N ARG A 118 7.06 6.48 -20.27
CA ARG A 118 7.65 7.75 -19.84
C ARG A 118 6.69 8.55 -18.94
N PHE A 119 5.42 8.56 -19.25
CA PHE A 119 4.39 9.22 -18.43
C PHE A 119 4.31 8.61 -17.02
N PHE A 120 4.20 7.28 -16.91
CA PHE A 120 4.14 6.62 -15.60
C PHE A 120 5.44 6.76 -14.81
N ALA A 121 6.59 6.74 -15.46
CA ALA A 121 7.88 7.00 -14.82
C ALA A 121 7.95 8.42 -14.25
N SER A 122 7.60 9.45 -15.05
CA SER A 122 7.57 10.85 -14.59
C SER A 122 6.57 11.06 -13.45
N ARG A 123 5.39 10.44 -13.55
CA ARG A 123 4.38 10.47 -12.49
C ARG A 123 4.90 9.85 -11.19
N SER A 124 5.51 8.67 -11.27
CA SER A 124 6.08 7.99 -10.10
C SER A 124 7.20 8.80 -9.47
N PHE A 125 8.07 9.40 -10.28
CA PHE A 125 9.12 10.30 -9.81
C PHE A 125 8.54 11.51 -9.08
N GLY A 126 7.54 12.19 -9.66
CA GLY A 126 6.87 13.31 -9.02
C GLY A 126 6.18 12.94 -7.70
N MET A 127 5.56 11.75 -7.65
CA MET A 127 4.97 11.23 -6.41
C MET A 127 6.02 10.96 -5.32
N SER A 128 7.19 10.41 -5.69
CA SER A 128 8.30 10.18 -4.75
C SER A 128 8.88 11.49 -4.23
N LEU A 129 9.02 12.49 -5.10
CA LEU A 129 9.50 13.83 -4.71
C LEU A 129 8.50 14.52 -3.77
N ALA A 130 7.21 14.44 -4.06
CA ALA A 130 6.16 14.93 -3.18
C ALA A 130 6.16 14.21 -1.83
N ALA A 131 6.34 12.89 -1.80
CA ALA A 131 6.44 12.11 -0.57
C ALA A 131 7.63 12.53 0.29
N LEU A 132 8.79 12.76 -0.36
CA LEU A 132 10.02 13.24 0.29
C LEU A 132 9.83 14.59 1.00
N ALA A 133 9.03 15.49 0.42
CA ALA A 133 8.75 16.79 1.01
C ALA A 133 7.61 16.76 2.05
N THR A 134 6.54 16.01 1.76
CA THR A 134 5.31 16.07 2.59
C THR A 134 5.43 15.33 3.91
N ALA A 135 6.19 14.24 3.99
CA ALA A 135 6.33 13.50 5.25
C ALA A 135 7.11 14.31 6.31
N PRO A 136 8.32 14.87 6.03
CA PRO A 136 9.01 15.73 6.99
C PRO A 136 8.24 17.03 7.31
N LEU A 137 7.56 17.63 6.32
CA LEU A 137 6.74 18.82 6.55
C LEU A 137 5.60 18.55 7.53
N ALA A 138 4.90 17.43 7.38
CA ALA A 138 3.85 17.02 8.32
C ALA A 138 4.44 16.81 9.72
N GLY A 139 5.57 16.13 9.82
CA GLY A 139 6.28 15.93 11.09
C GLY A 139 6.70 17.23 11.75
N PHE A 140 7.27 18.17 10.99
CA PHE A 140 7.63 19.50 11.49
C PHE A 140 6.42 20.26 12.05
N LEU A 141 5.29 20.22 11.34
CA LEU A 141 4.07 20.88 11.81
C LEU A 141 3.52 20.24 13.09
N LEU A 142 3.59 18.92 13.21
CA LEU A 142 3.17 18.20 14.41
C LEU A 142 4.07 18.50 15.61
N ASP A 143 5.38 18.64 15.40
CA ASP A 143 6.31 19.02 16.47
C ASP A 143 6.16 20.49 16.85
N ARG A 144 5.85 21.39 15.89
CA ARG A 144 5.70 22.83 16.13
C ARG A 144 4.37 23.18 16.82
N TYR A 145 3.29 22.48 16.49
CA TYR A 145 1.95 22.70 17.03
C TYR A 145 1.53 21.47 17.84
N SER A 146 1.78 21.52 19.14
CA SER A 146 1.51 20.41 20.05
C SER A 146 0.02 20.08 20.17
N GLY A 147 -0.29 18.80 20.46
CA GLY A 147 -1.64 18.31 20.69
C GLY A 147 -2.49 18.18 19.43
N LEU A 148 -3.82 18.17 19.60
CA LEU A 148 -4.75 17.92 18.49
C LEU A 148 -4.79 19.04 17.44
N GLY A 149 -4.39 20.27 17.80
CA GLY A 149 -4.32 21.41 16.86
C GLY A 149 -3.32 21.18 15.73
N GLY A 150 -2.16 20.58 16.00
CA GLY A 150 -1.20 20.19 14.96
C GLY A 150 -1.80 19.21 13.95
N TRP A 151 -2.57 18.24 14.43
CA TRP A 151 -3.26 17.30 13.57
C TRP A 151 -4.32 17.94 12.68
N GLN A 152 -5.06 18.92 13.20
CA GLN A 152 -6.03 19.69 12.42
C GLN A 152 -5.37 20.43 11.26
N ILE A 153 -4.23 21.10 11.52
CA ILE A 153 -3.47 21.80 10.49
C ILE A 153 -2.97 20.81 9.41
N VAL A 154 -2.38 19.70 9.82
CA VAL A 154 -1.86 18.69 8.89
C VAL A 154 -2.97 18.12 8.00
N TRP A 155 -4.10 17.69 8.59
CA TRP A 155 -5.22 17.16 7.81
C TRP A 155 -5.91 18.21 6.94
N ALA A 156 -5.99 19.47 7.38
CA ALA A 156 -6.49 20.58 6.57
C ALA A 156 -5.62 20.83 5.33
N LEU A 157 -4.29 20.85 5.49
CA LEU A 157 -3.35 20.96 4.37
C LEU A 157 -3.47 19.78 3.40
N VAL A 158 -3.61 18.57 3.93
CA VAL A 158 -3.86 17.36 3.11
C VAL A 158 -5.16 17.49 2.34
N ALA A 159 -6.23 18.01 2.96
CA ALA A 159 -7.52 18.23 2.31
C ALA A 159 -7.44 19.29 1.18
N VAL A 160 -6.73 20.40 1.43
CA VAL A 160 -6.50 21.44 0.41
C VAL A 160 -5.70 20.87 -0.78
N ALA A 161 -4.59 20.17 -0.53
CA ALA A 161 -3.81 19.54 -1.58
C ALA A 161 -4.63 18.51 -2.37
N ALA A 162 -5.51 17.79 -1.67
CA ALA A 162 -6.42 16.83 -2.28
C ALA A 162 -7.48 17.52 -3.15
N ALA A 163 -8.03 18.67 -2.72
CA ALA A 163 -8.97 19.46 -3.50
C ALA A 163 -8.32 20.00 -4.78
N ILE A 164 -7.09 20.54 -4.68
CA ILE A 164 -6.31 21.00 -5.84
C ILE A 164 -6.08 19.85 -6.82
N SER A 165 -5.69 18.67 -6.31
CA SER A 165 -5.50 17.47 -7.15
C SER A 165 -6.79 17.08 -7.88
N THR A 166 -7.94 17.14 -7.21
CA THR A 166 -9.24 16.86 -7.84
C THR A 166 -9.60 17.88 -8.90
N TRP A 167 -9.36 19.16 -8.60
CA TRP A 167 -9.58 20.24 -9.56
C TRP A 167 -8.70 20.08 -10.82
N CYS A 168 -7.40 19.80 -10.65
CA CYS A 168 -6.52 19.50 -11.79
C CYS A 168 -7.01 18.27 -12.58
N TYR A 169 -7.46 17.21 -11.90
CA TYR A 169 -8.01 16.03 -12.56
C TYR A 169 -9.29 16.33 -13.36
N ALA A 170 -10.14 17.22 -12.86
CA ALA A 170 -11.36 17.66 -13.53
C ALA A 170 -11.10 18.34 -14.89
N GLN A 171 -9.89 18.88 -15.10
CA GLN A 171 -9.48 19.50 -16.36
C GLN A 171 -9.13 18.46 -17.46
N ILE A 172 -8.87 17.20 -17.09
CA ILE A 172 -8.52 16.15 -18.05
C ILE A 172 -9.72 15.89 -18.98
N PRO A 173 -9.54 15.87 -20.32
CA PRO A 173 -10.62 15.54 -21.23
C PRO A 173 -11.11 14.09 -21.00
N ASP A 174 -12.40 13.87 -21.21
CA ASP A 174 -13.02 12.53 -21.17
C ASP A 174 -13.24 12.06 -22.61
N PRO A 175 -12.30 11.31 -23.19
CA PRO A 175 -12.48 10.78 -24.55
C PRO A 175 -13.66 9.80 -24.57
N ALA A 176 -14.40 9.81 -25.65
CA ALA A 176 -15.49 8.85 -25.84
C ALA A 176 -14.94 7.42 -25.67
N PRO A 177 -15.61 6.53 -24.93
CA PRO A 177 -15.13 5.18 -24.72
C PRO A 177 -15.00 4.47 -26.07
N HIS A 178 -13.83 3.87 -26.34
CA HIS A 178 -13.68 2.96 -27.47
C HIS A 178 -14.56 1.74 -27.21
N ARG A 179 -15.68 1.66 -27.93
CA ARG A 179 -16.68 0.60 -27.76
C ARG A 179 -16.17 -0.82 -28.06
N ASP A 180 -15.02 -0.94 -28.72
CA ASP A 180 -14.51 -2.21 -29.23
C ASP A 180 -13.75 -3.05 -28.18
N VAL A 181 -13.42 -2.49 -27.02
CA VAL A 181 -12.66 -3.21 -25.97
C VAL A 181 -13.59 -3.90 -24.96
N VAL A 182 -14.81 -3.40 -24.79
CA VAL A 182 -15.78 -3.88 -23.77
C VAL A 182 -16.39 -5.25 -24.14
N ALA A 183 -16.28 -5.70 -25.38
CA ALA A 183 -16.98 -6.91 -25.86
C ALA A 183 -16.21 -8.22 -25.68
N ARG A 184 -14.96 -8.24 -25.21
CA ARG A 184 -14.09 -9.46 -25.26
C ARG A 184 -13.79 -10.19 -23.96
N GLU A 185 -14.13 -9.66 -22.81
CA GLU A 185 -13.96 -10.42 -21.55
C GLU A 185 -15.29 -10.61 -20.80
N ARG A 186 -16.25 -11.27 -21.41
CA ARG A 186 -17.27 -11.96 -20.61
C ARG A 186 -16.55 -13.03 -19.84
N VAL A 187 -16.31 -12.76 -18.55
CA VAL A 187 -15.78 -13.72 -17.59
C VAL A 187 -16.66 -14.95 -17.63
N ALA A 188 -16.17 -16.02 -18.23
CA ALA A 188 -16.79 -17.34 -18.11
C ALA A 188 -16.90 -17.66 -16.61
N GLY A 189 -18.05 -18.14 -16.17
CA GLY A 189 -18.51 -18.23 -14.81
C GLY A 189 -17.45 -18.59 -13.76
N ASP A 190 -17.48 -17.86 -12.64
CA ASP A 190 -16.48 -17.83 -11.55
C ASP A 190 -16.03 -19.19 -10.98
N ARG A 191 -16.87 -20.20 -11.03
CA ARG A 191 -16.55 -21.53 -10.44
C ARG A 191 -15.45 -22.30 -11.19
N GLY A 192 -15.35 -22.14 -12.50
CA GLY A 192 -14.30 -22.80 -13.31
C GLY A 192 -12.92 -22.17 -13.12
N VAL A 193 -12.88 -20.85 -12.90
CA VAL A 193 -11.63 -20.09 -12.76
C VAL A 193 -10.88 -20.45 -11.47
N LEU A 194 -11.60 -20.55 -10.36
CA LEU A 194 -10.98 -20.90 -9.08
C LEU A 194 -10.45 -22.33 -9.10
N ALA A 195 -11.22 -23.28 -9.64
CA ALA A 195 -10.79 -24.67 -9.79
C ALA A 195 -9.54 -24.79 -10.67
N GLU A 196 -9.45 -24.02 -11.75
CA GLU A 196 -8.30 -23.98 -12.63
C GLU A 196 -7.04 -23.44 -11.92
N ILE A 197 -7.15 -22.31 -11.20
CA ILE A 197 -6.03 -21.74 -10.44
C ILE A 197 -5.57 -22.71 -9.35
N LEU A 198 -6.51 -23.35 -8.65
CA LEU A 198 -6.20 -24.35 -7.62
C LEU A 198 -5.60 -25.64 -8.18
N SER A 199 -5.82 -25.95 -9.46
CA SER A 199 -5.18 -27.09 -10.14
C SER A 199 -3.72 -26.82 -10.53
N ASP A 200 -3.35 -25.54 -10.71
CA ASP A 200 -1.96 -25.13 -10.93
C ASP A 200 -1.18 -25.13 -9.62
N ARG A 201 -0.67 -26.30 -9.26
CA ARG A 201 0.07 -26.53 -8.01
C ARG A 201 1.28 -25.60 -7.86
N ASN A 202 1.91 -25.22 -8.96
CA ASN A 202 3.07 -24.33 -8.93
C ASN A 202 2.66 -22.90 -8.53
N PHE A 203 1.58 -22.40 -9.13
CA PHE A 203 1.04 -21.09 -8.79
C PHE A 203 0.43 -21.06 -7.39
N VAL A 204 -0.20 -22.15 -6.93
CA VAL A 204 -0.71 -22.28 -5.54
C VAL A 204 0.43 -22.15 -4.53
N TRP A 205 1.59 -22.77 -4.75
CA TRP A 205 2.76 -22.57 -3.88
C TRP A 205 3.26 -21.14 -3.89
N TYR A 206 3.23 -20.48 -5.05
CA TYR A 206 3.56 -19.06 -5.13
C TYR A 206 2.57 -18.19 -4.32
N LEU A 207 1.26 -18.46 -4.41
CA LEU A 207 0.25 -17.78 -3.61
C LEU A 207 0.42 -18.04 -2.11
N ALA A 208 0.71 -19.28 -1.71
CA ALA A 208 0.94 -19.64 -0.31
C ALA A 208 2.17 -18.92 0.28
N GLY A 209 3.28 -18.91 -0.45
CA GLY A 209 4.48 -18.15 -0.06
C GLY A 209 4.22 -16.65 0.02
N THR A 210 3.47 -16.11 -0.94
CA THR A 210 3.04 -14.70 -0.96
C THR A 210 2.12 -14.37 0.22
N ALA A 211 1.18 -15.25 0.56
CA ALA A 211 0.29 -15.07 1.71
C ALA A 211 1.07 -15.01 3.02
N ALA A 212 1.93 -15.99 3.29
CA ALA A 212 2.75 -16.01 4.49
C ALA A 212 3.63 -14.76 4.60
N TRP A 213 4.25 -14.36 3.49
CA TRP A 213 5.11 -13.20 3.41
C TRP A 213 4.35 -11.89 3.65
N ASN A 214 3.19 -11.70 2.99
CA ASN A 214 2.39 -10.47 3.12
C ASN A 214 1.68 -10.38 4.48
N VAL A 215 1.16 -11.46 5.05
CA VAL A 215 0.62 -11.43 6.42
C VAL A 215 1.68 -10.97 7.40
N ALA A 216 2.88 -11.51 7.32
CA ALA A 216 3.99 -11.13 8.18
C ALA A 216 4.46 -9.68 7.94
N LEU A 217 4.43 -9.21 6.68
CA LEU A 217 4.70 -7.82 6.33
C LEU A 217 3.69 -6.89 7.00
N GLN A 218 2.42 -7.16 6.79
CA GLN A 218 1.33 -6.30 7.22
C GLN A 218 1.12 -6.33 8.74
N ALA A 219 1.53 -7.43 9.41
CA ALA A 219 1.51 -7.51 10.88
C ALA A 219 2.42 -6.48 11.53
N ALA A 220 3.59 -6.16 10.96
CA ALA A 220 4.50 -5.16 11.50
C ALA A 220 4.35 -3.78 10.86
N GLY A 221 3.87 -3.71 9.61
CA GLY A 221 3.86 -2.50 8.79
C GLY A 221 3.33 -1.25 9.47
N PRO A 222 2.10 -1.24 10.00
CA PRO A 222 1.51 -0.07 10.64
C PRO A 222 2.20 0.38 11.93
N PHE A 223 3.03 -0.47 12.53
CA PHE A 223 3.55 -0.28 13.88
C PHE A 223 4.98 0.24 13.96
N PHE A 224 5.72 0.30 12.86
CA PHE A 224 7.09 0.83 12.87
C PHE A 224 7.13 2.30 13.31
N ASN A 225 6.25 3.15 12.79
CA ASN A 225 6.19 4.56 13.18
C ASN A 225 5.61 4.75 14.59
N VAL A 226 4.71 3.86 15.02
CA VAL A 226 4.21 3.85 16.41
C VAL A 226 5.34 3.50 17.37
N TYR A 227 6.15 2.48 17.06
CA TYR A 227 7.32 2.12 17.87
C TYR A 227 8.35 3.27 17.95
N LEU A 228 8.61 3.99 16.86
CA LEU A 228 9.47 5.18 16.86
C LEU A 228 8.96 6.25 17.84
N ALA A 229 7.64 6.50 17.84
CA ALA A 229 7.06 7.54 18.69
C ALA A 229 6.96 7.11 20.14
N GLU A 230 6.43 5.93 20.43
CA GLU A 230 6.13 5.49 21.80
C GLU A 230 7.34 4.94 22.54
N ASN A 231 8.18 4.14 21.87
CA ASN A 231 9.29 3.45 22.53
C ASN A 231 10.62 4.18 22.37
N LEU A 232 10.85 4.84 21.26
CA LEU A 232 12.10 5.56 21.00
C LEU A 232 11.97 7.08 21.17
N HIS A 233 10.77 7.56 21.50
CA HIS A 233 10.45 8.99 21.69
C HIS A 233 10.96 9.88 20.57
N ALA A 234 10.91 9.35 19.32
CA ALA A 234 11.31 10.09 18.15
C ALA A 234 10.31 11.22 17.87
N SER A 235 10.80 12.42 17.54
CA SER A 235 9.94 13.51 17.12
C SER A 235 9.22 13.18 15.81
N SER A 236 8.10 13.83 15.55
CA SER A 236 7.33 13.61 14.32
C SER A 236 8.14 13.99 13.09
N LEU A 237 9.03 14.97 13.20
CA LEU A 237 9.97 15.35 12.14
C LEU A 237 10.94 14.20 11.82
N TRP A 238 11.50 13.54 12.84
CA TRP A 238 12.35 12.36 12.66
C TRP A 238 11.59 11.23 11.95
N ILE A 239 10.37 10.95 12.37
CA ILE A 239 9.52 9.92 11.73
C ILE A 239 9.28 10.27 10.26
N GLY A 240 8.99 11.53 9.95
CA GLY A 240 8.82 12.01 8.57
C GLY A 240 10.08 11.84 7.74
N PHE A 241 11.23 12.23 8.27
CA PHE A 241 12.53 12.07 7.60
C PHE A 241 12.86 10.60 7.33
N LEU A 242 12.76 9.75 8.34
CA LEU A 242 13.03 8.31 8.23
C LEU A 242 12.09 7.63 7.22
N SER A 243 10.83 8.03 7.18
CA SER A 243 9.84 7.50 6.24
C SER A 243 10.09 7.92 4.79
N ALA A 244 10.82 9.01 4.57
CA ALA A 244 11.15 9.51 3.23
C ALA A 244 12.40 8.81 2.62
N LEU A 245 13.31 8.30 3.45
CA LEU A 245 14.57 7.69 3.01
C LEU A 245 14.40 6.54 2.02
N PRO A 246 13.48 5.57 2.23
CA PRO A 246 13.31 4.46 1.30
C PRO A 246 12.89 4.89 -0.12
N ALA A 247 12.17 6.00 -0.24
CA ALA A 247 11.77 6.52 -1.55
C ALA A 247 12.98 7.01 -2.37
N VAL A 248 13.94 7.64 -1.71
CA VAL A 248 15.18 8.14 -2.36
C VAL A 248 16.10 6.99 -2.74
N THR A 249 16.39 6.11 -1.76
CA THR A 249 17.33 5.01 -1.97
C THR A 249 16.78 3.95 -2.92
N GLY A 250 15.45 3.78 -2.95
CA GLY A 250 14.78 2.89 -3.88
C GLY A 250 14.98 3.24 -5.36
N LEU A 251 15.15 4.53 -5.70
CA LEU A 251 15.42 4.93 -7.09
C LEU A 251 16.73 4.31 -7.61
N GLY A 252 17.79 4.34 -6.81
CA GLY A 252 19.06 3.67 -7.16
C GLY A 252 18.91 2.15 -7.24
N GLY A 253 18.16 1.57 -6.28
CA GLY A 253 17.84 0.15 -6.25
C GLY A 253 17.11 -0.33 -7.50
N LEU A 254 16.14 0.43 -8.00
CA LEU A 254 15.36 0.08 -9.19
C LEU A 254 16.23 -0.07 -10.44
N VAL A 255 17.19 0.85 -10.66
CA VAL A 255 18.10 0.80 -11.80
C VAL A 255 19.06 -0.40 -11.71
N TYR A 256 19.61 -0.64 -10.52
CA TYR A 256 20.53 -1.74 -10.28
C TYR A 256 19.85 -3.11 -10.45
N PHE A 257 18.73 -3.31 -9.78
CA PHE A 257 18.00 -4.57 -9.81
C PHE A 257 17.25 -4.82 -11.11
N GLY A 258 16.89 -3.77 -11.88
CA GLY A 258 16.37 -3.93 -13.23
C GLY A 258 17.35 -4.69 -14.12
N ARG A 259 18.63 -4.27 -14.15
CA ARG A 259 19.69 -4.94 -14.92
C ARG A 259 19.96 -6.35 -14.40
N MET A 260 19.91 -6.56 -13.09
CA MET A 260 20.10 -7.90 -12.51
C MET A 260 18.96 -8.85 -12.85
N MET A 261 17.74 -8.36 -12.91
CA MET A 261 16.58 -9.17 -13.30
C MET A 261 16.71 -9.66 -14.76
N ASP A 262 17.19 -8.80 -15.68
CA ASP A 262 17.41 -9.17 -17.08
C ASP A 262 18.49 -10.24 -17.26
N THR A 263 19.50 -10.26 -16.38
CA THR A 263 20.63 -11.19 -16.49
C THR A 263 20.46 -12.48 -15.71
N ARG A 264 19.80 -12.44 -14.53
CA ARG A 264 19.68 -13.58 -13.60
C ARG A 264 18.27 -14.11 -13.44
N GLY A 265 17.29 -13.45 -14.05
CA GLY A 265 15.89 -13.84 -14.04
C GLY A 265 15.10 -13.36 -12.82
N THR A 266 13.79 -13.34 -13.01
CA THR A 266 12.82 -12.79 -12.05
C THR A 266 12.79 -13.54 -10.73
N LYS A 267 12.77 -14.89 -10.77
CA LYS A 267 12.73 -15.71 -9.55
C LYS A 267 13.97 -15.52 -8.69
N TRP A 268 15.16 -15.47 -9.31
CA TRP A 268 16.41 -15.24 -8.59
C TRP A 268 16.36 -13.92 -7.82
N LEU A 269 15.94 -12.84 -8.49
CA LEU A 269 15.82 -11.53 -7.85
C LEU A 269 14.80 -11.53 -6.70
N LEU A 270 13.64 -12.17 -6.91
CA LEU A 270 12.59 -12.30 -5.90
C LEU A 270 13.10 -13.00 -4.64
N VAL A 271 13.83 -14.11 -4.82
CA VAL A 271 14.39 -14.89 -3.72
C VAL A 271 15.50 -14.13 -3.00
N VAL A 272 16.45 -13.54 -3.71
CA VAL A 272 17.55 -12.78 -3.09
C VAL A 272 17.02 -11.59 -2.26
N CYS A 273 16.16 -10.75 -2.86
CA CYS A 273 15.55 -9.66 -2.10
C CYS A 273 14.65 -10.18 -0.98
N GLY A 274 13.90 -11.26 -1.23
CA GLY A 274 13.04 -11.91 -0.23
C GLY A 274 13.78 -12.48 0.97
N LEU A 275 15.04 -12.92 0.82
CA LEU A 275 15.91 -13.36 1.93
C LEU A 275 16.54 -12.19 2.69
N LEU A 276 16.78 -11.06 2.03
CA LEU A 276 17.37 -9.87 2.64
C LEU A 276 16.35 -9.03 3.42
N ILE A 277 15.10 -8.90 2.90
CA ILE A 277 14.05 -8.10 3.56
C ILE A 277 13.72 -8.55 4.98
N PRO A 278 13.66 -9.86 5.34
CA PRO A 278 13.44 -10.30 6.72
C PRO A 278 14.48 -9.80 7.72
N LEU A 279 15.68 -9.49 7.26
CA LEU A 279 16.73 -8.91 8.13
C LEU A 279 16.37 -7.50 8.61
N LEU A 280 15.51 -6.77 7.87
CA LEU A 280 15.08 -5.42 8.27
C LEU A 280 14.25 -5.46 9.57
N PRO A 281 13.10 -6.19 9.67
CA PRO A 281 12.39 -6.29 10.93
C PRO A 281 13.21 -7.01 12.02
N ALA A 282 14.12 -7.92 11.68
CA ALA A 282 15.06 -8.48 12.66
C ALA A 282 15.98 -7.40 13.23
N ALA A 283 16.52 -6.51 12.41
CA ALA A 283 17.31 -5.37 12.87
C ALA A 283 16.49 -4.42 13.76
N TRP A 284 15.20 -4.21 13.47
CA TRP A 284 14.33 -3.39 14.32
C TRP A 284 14.19 -3.91 15.75
N MET A 285 14.39 -5.20 16.02
CA MET A 285 14.39 -5.75 17.38
C MET A 285 15.53 -5.22 18.23
N ALA A 286 16.65 -4.83 17.60
CA ALA A 286 17.85 -4.31 18.26
C ALA A 286 17.91 -2.78 18.28
N VAL A 287 16.96 -2.09 17.67
CA VAL A 287 16.95 -0.62 17.63
C VAL A 287 16.62 -0.05 18.99
N ASN A 288 17.50 0.84 19.47
CA ASN A 288 17.35 1.55 20.75
C ASN A 288 17.41 3.09 20.57
N ALA A 289 17.71 3.57 19.37
CA ALA A 289 17.76 5.00 19.07
C ALA A 289 17.27 5.29 17.64
N PRO A 290 16.54 6.40 17.40
CA PRO A 290 15.95 6.71 16.08
C PRO A 290 16.96 6.79 14.93
N TRP A 291 18.18 7.25 15.18
CA TRP A 291 19.21 7.39 14.14
C TRP A 291 19.64 6.04 13.52
N GLN A 292 19.56 4.94 14.28
CA GLN A 292 19.89 3.59 13.78
C GLN A 292 18.98 3.17 12.63
N VAL A 293 17.75 3.68 12.60
CA VAL A 293 16.76 3.40 11.54
C VAL A 293 17.17 4.00 10.20
N ILE A 294 18.05 5.01 10.19
CA ILE A 294 18.62 5.56 8.93
C ILE A 294 19.23 4.44 8.09
N PHE A 295 20.04 3.58 8.69
CA PHE A 295 20.68 2.47 7.99
C PHE A 295 19.65 1.44 7.51
N ILE A 296 18.71 1.06 8.37
CA ILE A 296 17.67 0.07 8.05
C ILE A 296 16.82 0.57 6.86
N ASN A 297 16.39 1.84 6.88
CA ASN A 297 15.55 2.41 5.85
C ASN A 297 16.31 2.68 4.54
N THR A 298 17.60 3.04 4.64
CA THR A 298 18.47 3.21 3.47
C THR A 298 18.67 1.90 2.72
N PHE A 299 19.08 0.84 3.41
CA PHE A 299 19.19 -0.50 2.83
C PHE A 299 17.82 -1.05 2.41
N GLY A 300 16.82 -0.82 3.26
CA GLY A 300 15.45 -1.24 3.00
C GLY A 300 14.92 -0.70 1.69
N GLY A 301 15.08 0.59 1.41
CA GLY A 301 14.61 1.20 0.16
C GLY A 301 15.20 0.54 -1.08
N VAL A 302 16.51 0.29 -1.07
CA VAL A 302 17.21 -0.38 -2.19
C VAL A 302 16.64 -1.79 -2.41
N ILE A 303 16.57 -2.61 -1.35
CA ILE A 303 16.15 -4.02 -1.46
C ILE A 303 14.66 -4.12 -1.83
N TRP A 304 13.83 -3.24 -1.26
CA TRP A 304 12.40 -3.18 -1.57
C TRP A 304 12.13 -2.87 -3.05
N ALA A 305 12.92 -2.00 -3.67
CA ALA A 305 12.78 -1.70 -5.10
C ALA A 305 12.97 -2.96 -5.96
N GLY A 306 13.97 -3.78 -5.64
CA GLY A 306 14.20 -5.06 -6.32
C GLY A 306 13.07 -6.08 -6.08
N TYR A 307 12.60 -6.19 -4.84
CA TYR A 307 11.51 -7.10 -4.49
C TYR A 307 10.20 -6.74 -5.21
N GLN A 308 9.81 -5.48 -5.19
CA GLN A 308 8.60 -4.99 -5.86
C GLN A 308 8.63 -5.23 -7.37
N LEU A 309 9.80 -4.97 -7.99
CA LEU A 309 10.00 -5.23 -9.40
C LEU A 309 9.84 -6.73 -9.71
N ALA A 310 10.49 -7.60 -8.93
CA ALA A 310 10.45 -9.04 -9.14
C ALA A 310 9.06 -9.63 -8.86
N MET A 311 8.38 -9.18 -7.81
CA MET A 311 7.05 -9.67 -7.42
C MET A 311 6.01 -9.44 -8.53
N LEU A 312 6.00 -8.24 -9.12
CA LEU A 312 5.07 -7.91 -10.20
C LEU A 312 5.36 -8.74 -11.46
N ASN A 313 6.64 -8.88 -11.81
CA ASN A 313 7.05 -9.66 -12.99
C ASN A 313 6.82 -11.18 -12.79
N MET A 314 6.96 -11.69 -11.58
CA MET A 314 6.74 -13.10 -11.28
C MET A 314 5.33 -13.58 -11.62
N VAL A 315 4.30 -12.77 -11.32
CA VAL A 315 2.92 -13.06 -11.72
C VAL A 315 2.80 -13.19 -13.25
N MET A 316 3.49 -12.32 -13.99
CA MET A 316 3.47 -12.35 -15.46
C MET A 316 4.19 -13.58 -16.03
N VAL A 317 5.32 -13.98 -15.41
CA VAL A 317 6.11 -15.16 -15.81
C VAL A 317 5.33 -16.45 -15.56
N MET A 318 4.63 -16.54 -14.43
CA MET A 318 3.89 -17.75 -14.05
C MET A 318 2.52 -17.89 -14.72
N SER A 319 1.99 -16.82 -15.32
CA SER A 319 0.64 -16.82 -15.88
C SER A 319 0.63 -17.06 -17.39
N PRO A 320 -0.19 -18.01 -17.91
CA PRO A 320 -0.41 -18.16 -19.34
C PRO A 320 -0.92 -16.84 -19.97
N PRO A 321 -0.45 -16.44 -21.16
CA PRO A 321 -0.80 -15.16 -21.78
C PRO A 321 -2.31 -14.88 -21.85
N ALA A 322 -3.11 -15.90 -22.18
CA ALA A 322 -4.56 -15.79 -22.30
C ALA A 322 -5.30 -15.68 -20.94
N ARG A 323 -4.60 -15.91 -19.81
CA ARG A 323 -5.21 -16.00 -18.47
C ARG A 323 -4.56 -15.08 -17.44
N ARG A 324 -3.65 -14.20 -17.87
CA ARG A 324 -2.88 -13.29 -16.99
C ARG A 324 -3.77 -12.47 -16.05
N ALA A 325 -4.89 -11.98 -16.53
CA ALA A 325 -5.82 -11.20 -15.70
C ALA A 325 -6.37 -12.02 -14.51
N ARG A 326 -6.67 -13.31 -14.71
CA ARG A 326 -7.19 -14.21 -13.68
C ARG A 326 -6.14 -14.52 -12.62
N TYR A 327 -4.90 -14.82 -13.04
CA TYR A 327 -3.77 -15.06 -12.14
C TYR A 327 -3.41 -13.81 -11.34
N ALA A 328 -3.41 -12.65 -11.97
CA ALA A 328 -3.20 -11.37 -11.29
C ALA A 328 -4.31 -11.06 -10.27
N ALA A 329 -5.58 -11.37 -10.60
CA ALA A 329 -6.69 -11.20 -9.66
C ALA A 329 -6.56 -12.11 -8.44
N ALA A 330 -6.21 -13.39 -8.62
CA ALA A 330 -5.97 -14.31 -7.51
C ALA A 330 -4.81 -13.85 -6.61
N PHE A 331 -3.71 -13.43 -7.21
CA PHE A 331 -2.58 -12.83 -6.49
C PHE A 331 -3.02 -11.62 -5.67
N GLN A 332 -3.75 -10.69 -6.28
CA GLN A 332 -4.21 -9.48 -5.61
C GLN A 332 -5.20 -9.77 -4.48
N THR A 333 -6.05 -10.79 -4.64
CA THR A 333 -6.94 -11.27 -3.57
C THR A 333 -6.15 -11.73 -2.35
N VAL A 334 -5.07 -12.49 -2.56
CA VAL A 334 -4.17 -12.92 -1.47
C VAL A 334 -3.51 -11.74 -0.80
N VAL A 335 -3.04 -10.75 -1.55
CA VAL A 335 -2.44 -9.52 -1.01
C VAL A 335 -3.45 -8.75 -0.14
N PHE A 336 -4.69 -8.56 -0.62
CA PHE A 336 -5.73 -7.88 0.16
C PHE A 336 -6.16 -8.65 1.41
N ALA A 337 -6.32 -9.98 1.30
CA ALA A 337 -6.63 -10.82 2.46
C ALA A 337 -5.52 -10.72 3.52
N SER A 338 -4.26 -10.72 3.09
CA SER A 338 -3.10 -10.54 3.97
C SER A 338 -3.07 -9.15 4.61
N ALA A 339 -3.45 -8.11 3.84
CA ALA A 339 -3.51 -6.73 4.33
C ALA A 339 -4.66 -6.50 5.32
N PHE A 340 -5.67 -7.35 5.32
CA PHE A 340 -6.71 -7.39 6.35
C PHE A 340 -6.27 -8.15 7.59
N VAL A 341 -5.76 -9.38 7.42
CA VAL A 341 -5.42 -10.28 8.54
C VAL A 341 -4.17 -9.81 9.28
N GLY A 342 -3.14 -9.37 8.54
CA GLY A 342 -1.83 -9.01 9.11
C GLY A 342 -1.90 -7.98 10.24
N PRO A 343 -2.49 -6.79 10.02
CA PRO A 343 -2.53 -5.75 11.05
C PRO A 343 -3.34 -6.13 12.29
N LEU A 344 -4.40 -6.96 12.13
CA LEU A 344 -5.16 -7.50 13.27
C LEU A 344 -4.27 -8.38 14.14
N LEU A 345 -3.54 -9.33 13.52
CA LEU A 345 -2.59 -10.17 14.23
C LEU A 345 -1.49 -9.34 14.89
N GLY A 346 -0.93 -8.36 14.17
CA GLY A 346 0.12 -7.48 14.69
C GLY A 346 -0.33 -6.68 15.90
N GLY A 347 -1.51 -6.06 15.83
CA GLY A 347 -2.07 -5.30 16.95
C GLY A 347 -2.30 -6.17 18.19
N GLN A 348 -2.81 -7.39 18.02
CA GLN A 348 -2.98 -8.35 19.12
C GLN A 348 -1.65 -8.83 19.70
N ILE A 349 -0.67 -9.17 18.86
CA ILE A 349 0.66 -9.59 19.33
C ILE A 349 1.30 -8.47 20.15
N ILE A 350 1.22 -7.21 19.70
CA ILE A 350 1.80 -6.09 20.42
C ILE A 350 1.12 -5.88 21.77
N SER A 351 -0.21 -5.94 21.82
CA SER A 351 -0.96 -5.76 23.07
C SER A 351 -0.68 -6.84 24.12
N LEU A 352 -0.34 -8.06 23.70
CA LEU A 352 -0.07 -9.20 24.59
C LEU A 352 1.40 -9.34 24.96
N VAL A 353 2.31 -9.14 24.01
CA VAL A 353 3.73 -9.55 24.13
C VAL A 353 4.70 -8.43 23.74
N GLY A 354 4.23 -7.35 23.14
CA GLY A 354 5.00 -6.17 22.78
C GLY A 354 5.58 -6.13 21.35
N PHE A 355 6.19 -4.99 21.01
CA PHE A 355 6.65 -4.68 19.64
C PHE A 355 7.75 -5.61 19.12
N ARG A 356 8.71 -5.99 19.97
CA ARG A 356 9.82 -6.86 19.53
C ARG A 356 9.33 -8.20 19.00
N THR A 357 8.27 -8.73 19.58
CA THR A 357 7.66 -10.01 19.16
C THR A 357 7.00 -9.89 17.79
N VAL A 358 6.31 -8.78 17.46
CA VAL A 358 5.74 -8.59 16.13
C VAL A 358 6.83 -8.41 15.08
N PHE A 359 7.95 -7.79 15.41
CA PHE A 359 9.10 -7.71 14.50
C PHE A 359 9.73 -9.09 14.25
N ALA A 360 9.88 -9.91 15.29
CA ALA A 360 10.32 -11.31 15.15
C ALA A 360 9.33 -12.12 14.29
N PHE A 361 8.04 -12.03 14.55
CA PHE A 361 6.99 -12.66 13.75
C PHE A 361 7.09 -12.24 12.28
N SER A 362 7.28 -10.95 12.03
CA SER A 362 7.43 -10.40 10.68
C SER A 362 8.70 -10.92 9.98
N ALA A 363 9.83 -11.02 10.68
CA ALA A 363 11.07 -11.56 10.14
C ALA A 363 10.91 -13.05 9.77
N ILE A 364 10.40 -13.85 10.69
CA ILE A 364 10.22 -15.30 10.52
C ILE A 364 9.20 -15.60 9.41
N GLY A 365 8.05 -14.95 9.41
CA GLY A 365 7.02 -15.20 8.42
C GLY A 365 7.41 -14.78 7.00
N ARG A 366 8.13 -13.65 6.83
CA ARG A 366 8.70 -13.26 5.53
C ARG A 366 9.78 -14.25 5.09
N MET A 367 10.63 -14.72 5.99
CA MET A 367 11.62 -15.75 5.70
C MET A 367 10.94 -17.05 5.26
N ALA A 368 9.94 -17.52 6.00
CA ALA A 368 9.17 -18.71 5.65
C ALA A 368 8.50 -18.60 4.28
N GLY A 369 7.83 -17.47 4.00
CA GLY A 369 7.21 -17.21 2.70
C GLY A 369 8.24 -17.25 1.55
N THR A 370 9.41 -16.64 1.76
CA THR A 370 10.49 -16.68 0.76
C THR A 370 11.04 -18.09 0.55
N LEU A 371 11.21 -18.88 1.62
CA LEU A 371 11.68 -20.26 1.53
C LEU A 371 10.66 -21.16 0.81
N ILE A 372 9.36 -20.94 1.02
CA ILE A 372 8.30 -21.62 0.25
C ILE A 372 8.46 -21.33 -1.24
N ILE A 373 8.60 -20.06 -1.62
CA ILE A 373 8.79 -19.67 -3.02
C ILE A 373 10.09 -20.25 -3.58
N MET A 374 11.18 -20.19 -2.85
CA MET A 374 12.49 -20.67 -3.28
C MET A 374 12.47 -22.17 -3.58
N ARG A 375 11.87 -22.98 -2.70
CA ARG A 375 11.93 -24.45 -2.76
C ARG A 375 10.83 -25.07 -3.60
N LEU A 376 9.62 -24.51 -3.55
CA LEU A 376 8.42 -25.17 -4.10
C LEU A 376 7.94 -24.55 -5.42
N VAL A 377 8.29 -23.29 -5.70
CA VAL A 377 7.92 -22.67 -6.98
C VAL A 377 8.97 -22.98 -8.03
N ARG A 378 8.53 -23.45 -9.19
CA ARG A 378 9.39 -23.73 -10.33
C ARG A 378 9.18 -22.66 -11.39
N THR A 379 10.25 -22.16 -11.98
CA THR A 379 10.24 -21.32 -13.18
C THR A 379 11.12 -22.05 -14.20
N GLU A 380 10.65 -22.14 -15.41
CA GLU A 380 11.51 -22.59 -16.51
C GLU A 380 12.69 -21.62 -16.64
N PRO A 381 13.88 -22.13 -16.96
CA PRO A 381 15.09 -21.33 -17.09
C PRO A 381 15.01 -20.29 -18.22
#